data_9058ac94e1c5f37999ad4027a1c4a4da
#
_entry.id   9058ac94e1c5f37999ad4027a1c4a4da
#
_cell.length_a   1.000
_cell.length_b   1.000
_cell.length_c   1.000
_cell.angle_alpha   90.00
_cell.angle_beta   90.00
_cell.angle_gamma   90.00
#
_symmetry.space_group_name_H-M   'P 1'
#
loop_
_entity.id
_entity.type
_entity.pdbx_description
1 polymer ?
#
loop_
_entity_poly.entity_id
_entity_poly.type
_entity_poly.pdbx_seq_one_letter_code
_entity_poly.pdbx_strand_id
1 'polypeptide(L)'
;MERTLQVPYSTLTHDELSPLDLELEQRALEAAKKAYAPYSHFHVGAAVLLANGEIVTGSNQENAAYPSGTCAERTALFWASAQWPDVPIDKLLIVAINDGGRVPFISPCGSCRQVIMETATRFHPFPILLCGGEQTIYIDDCRLLLPFGFDGSAL
;
A
#
# COMPACT_ATOMS: atom_id res chain seq x y z
N MET A 1 23.87 -8.43 24.49
CA MET A 1 24.34 -7.90 23.18
C MET A 1 23.26 -7.02 22.59
N GLU A 2 23.52 -5.77 22.38
CA GLU A 2 22.60 -4.83 21.71
C GLU A 2 22.71 -5.02 20.19
N ARG A 3 21.56 -4.95 19.48
CA ARG A 3 21.50 -5.02 18.03
C ARG A 3 20.58 -3.90 17.53
N THR A 4 20.85 -3.36 16.35
CA THR A 4 20.06 -2.32 15.72
C THR A 4 19.40 -2.87 14.45
N LEU A 5 18.12 -2.56 14.28
CA LEU A 5 17.41 -2.76 13.02
C LEU A 5 17.26 -1.40 12.34
N GLN A 6 17.57 -1.33 11.05
CA GLN A 6 17.43 -0.12 10.26
C GLN A 6 16.34 -0.30 9.21
N VAL A 7 15.60 0.77 8.93
CA VAL A 7 14.64 0.84 7.84
C VAL A 7 15.17 1.87 6.83
N PRO A 8 15.95 1.44 5.84
CA PRO A 8 16.41 2.33 4.77
C PRO A 8 15.23 2.74 3.89
N TYR A 9 15.16 4.02 3.55
CA TYR A 9 14.17 4.57 2.64
C TYR A 9 14.76 5.73 1.86
N SER A 10 14.17 6.02 0.70
CA SER A 10 14.47 7.21 -0.10
C SER A 10 13.27 8.15 -0.10
N THR A 11 13.53 9.44 -0.23
CA THR A 11 12.50 10.44 -0.48
C THR A 11 12.63 10.91 -1.92
N LEU A 12 11.56 10.81 -2.68
CA LEU A 12 11.47 11.19 -4.08
C LEU A 12 10.52 12.37 -4.25
N THR A 13 10.89 13.33 -5.09
CA THR A 13 9.97 14.34 -5.60
C THR A 13 9.10 13.73 -6.72
N HIS A 14 8.02 14.41 -7.09
CA HIS A 14 7.15 13.93 -8.17
C HIS A 14 7.91 13.75 -9.50
N ASP A 15 8.87 14.63 -9.80
CA ASP A 15 9.68 14.57 -11.03
C ASP A 15 10.69 13.41 -11.05
N GLU A 16 10.96 12.82 -9.91
CA GLU A 16 11.86 11.65 -9.77
C GLU A 16 11.12 10.31 -9.89
N LEU A 17 9.78 10.34 -9.92
CA LEU A 17 8.99 9.14 -10.14
C LEU A 17 9.14 8.63 -11.57
N SER A 18 9.24 7.31 -11.73
CA SER A 18 9.25 6.70 -13.05
C SER A 18 7.89 6.86 -13.75
N PRO A 19 7.82 6.75 -15.11
CA PRO A 19 6.54 6.77 -15.81
C PRO A 19 5.54 5.73 -15.29
N LEU A 20 6.02 4.57 -14.87
CA LEU A 20 5.19 3.52 -14.28
C LEU A 20 4.68 3.92 -12.89
N ASP A 21 5.53 4.55 -12.06
CA ASP A 21 5.11 5.03 -10.73
C ASP A 21 4.06 6.14 -10.84
N LEU A 22 4.19 7.02 -11.84
CA LEU A 22 3.19 8.05 -12.14
C LEU A 22 1.85 7.44 -12.59
N GLU A 23 1.88 6.38 -13.39
CA GLU A 23 0.66 5.64 -13.76
C GLU A 23 0.01 5.00 -12.53
N LEU A 24 0.79 4.33 -11.68
CA LEU A 24 0.30 3.75 -10.44
C LEU A 24 -0.30 4.82 -9.51
N GLU A 25 0.35 5.96 -9.38
CA GLU A 25 -0.14 7.09 -8.59
C GLU A 25 -1.49 7.60 -9.12
N GLN A 26 -1.59 7.82 -10.42
CA GLN A 26 -2.85 8.24 -11.03
C GLN A 26 -3.98 7.24 -10.79
N ARG A 27 -3.71 5.95 -10.99
CA ARG A 27 -4.67 4.88 -10.73
C ARG A 27 -5.11 4.81 -9.27
N ALA A 28 -4.16 4.98 -8.34
CA ALA A 28 -4.46 5.02 -6.92
C ALA A 28 -5.31 6.26 -6.55
N LEU A 29 -5.02 7.44 -7.13
CA LEU A 29 -5.83 8.64 -6.93
C LEU A 29 -7.25 8.48 -7.44
N GLU A 30 -7.44 7.87 -8.60
CA GLU A 30 -8.77 7.57 -9.13
C GLU A 30 -9.53 6.58 -8.23
N ALA A 31 -8.85 5.61 -7.65
CA ALA A 31 -9.43 4.70 -6.66
C ALA A 31 -9.81 5.43 -5.37
N ALA A 32 -8.94 6.32 -4.86
CA ALA A 32 -9.23 7.11 -3.66
C ALA A 32 -10.53 7.93 -3.78
N LYS A 33 -10.79 8.49 -4.96
CA LYS A 33 -12.04 9.24 -5.23
C LYS A 33 -13.30 8.37 -5.13
N LYS A 34 -13.17 7.05 -5.22
CA LYS A 34 -14.27 6.08 -5.12
C LYS A 34 -14.38 5.46 -3.73
N ALA A 35 -13.56 5.87 -2.77
CA ALA A 35 -13.62 5.37 -1.41
C ALA A 35 -14.96 5.68 -0.75
N TYR A 36 -15.48 4.72 0.01
CA TYR A 36 -16.64 4.93 0.85
C TYR A 36 -16.16 5.29 2.26
N ALA A 37 -16.09 6.59 2.55
CA ALA A 37 -15.53 7.13 3.80
C ALA A 37 -16.43 8.18 4.45
N PRO A 38 -17.71 7.83 4.77
CA PRO A 38 -18.68 8.80 5.31
C PRO A 38 -18.38 9.22 6.73
N TYR A 39 -17.57 8.47 7.48
CA TYR A 39 -17.26 8.73 8.88
C TYR A 39 -15.97 9.55 9.04
N SER A 40 -14.91 9.15 8.34
CA SER A 40 -13.59 9.77 8.48
C SER A 40 -13.33 10.92 7.50
N HIS A 41 -14.00 10.93 6.35
CA HIS A 41 -13.67 11.79 5.21
C HIS A 41 -12.22 11.64 4.75
N PHE A 42 -11.61 10.51 5.07
CA PHE A 42 -10.24 10.15 4.70
C PHE A 42 -10.28 9.08 3.61
N HIS A 43 -9.92 9.44 2.40
CA HIS A 43 -10.04 8.63 1.21
C HIS A 43 -8.67 8.11 0.80
N VAL A 44 -8.47 6.81 0.88
CA VAL A 44 -7.22 6.13 0.53
C VAL A 44 -7.40 5.37 -0.77
N GLY A 45 -6.41 5.46 -1.63
CA GLY A 45 -6.27 4.64 -2.83
C GLY A 45 -4.97 3.86 -2.82
N ALA A 46 -5.04 2.62 -3.25
CA ALA A 46 -3.89 1.76 -3.44
C ALA A 46 -3.84 1.23 -4.88
N ALA A 47 -2.66 1.14 -5.45
CA ALA A 47 -2.40 0.49 -6.73
C ALA A 47 -1.32 -0.57 -6.56
N VAL A 48 -1.62 -1.78 -7.01
CA VAL A 48 -0.74 -2.95 -6.95
C VAL A 48 -0.35 -3.32 -8.37
N LEU A 49 0.94 -3.35 -8.66
CA LEU A 49 1.48 -3.90 -9.90
C LEU A 49 1.80 -5.37 -9.70
N LEU A 50 1.25 -6.22 -10.54
CA LEU A 50 1.53 -7.65 -10.58
C LEU A 50 2.66 -7.98 -11.58
N ALA A 51 3.36 -9.07 -11.36
CA ALA A 51 4.44 -9.53 -12.24
C ALA A 51 4.00 -9.85 -13.68
N ASN A 52 2.70 -10.06 -13.91
CA ASN A 52 2.12 -10.22 -15.24
C ASN A 52 1.77 -8.89 -15.94
N GLY A 53 2.08 -7.76 -15.32
CA GLY A 53 1.80 -6.43 -15.85
C GLY A 53 0.41 -5.86 -15.51
N GLU A 54 -0.46 -6.63 -14.86
CA GLU A 54 -1.76 -6.15 -14.41
C GLU A 54 -1.62 -5.15 -13.26
N ILE A 55 -2.46 -4.11 -13.28
CA ILE A 55 -2.56 -3.13 -12.20
C ILE A 55 -3.93 -3.28 -11.53
N VAL A 56 -3.90 -3.62 -10.25
CA VAL A 56 -5.09 -3.78 -9.42
C VAL A 56 -5.19 -2.60 -8.46
N THR A 57 -6.35 -1.98 -8.38
CA THR A 57 -6.59 -0.85 -7.48
C THR A 57 -7.60 -1.20 -6.39
N GLY A 58 -7.49 -0.49 -5.26
CA GLY A 58 -8.44 -0.58 -4.17
C GLY A 58 -8.62 0.77 -3.49
N SER A 59 -9.74 0.93 -2.82
CA SER A 59 -10.04 2.09 -1.98
C SER A 59 -10.60 1.61 -0.64
N ASN A 60 -10.49 2.45 0.40
CA ASN A 60 -11.04 2.12 1.70
C ASN A 60 -12.57 2.12 1.66
N GLN A 61 -13.15 1.15 2.38
CA GLN A 61 -14.59 0.93 2.49
C GLN A 61 -14.92 0.93 3.98
N GLU A 62 -15.50 2.03 4.46
CA GLU A 62 -15.91 2.15 5.86
C GLU A 62 -17.23 1.43 6.12
N ASN A 63 -17.49 1.14 7.39
CA ASN A 63 -18.72 0.53 7.85
C ASN A 63 -19.06 1.10 9.25
N ALA A 64 -20.33 1.26 9.55
CA ALA A 64 -20.79 1.67 10.88
C ALA A 64 -20.32 0.69 11.97
N ALA A 65 -20.23 -0.59 11.62
CA ALA A 65 -19.53 -1.60 12.42
C ALA A 65 -18.04 -1.57 12.01
N TYR A 66 -17.23 -0.77 12.67
CA TYR A 66 -15.84 -0.48 12.28
C TYR A 66 -14.98 -1.70 11.94
N PRO A 67 -15.06 -2.84 12.66
CA PRO A 67 -14.31 -4.04 12.27
C PRO A 67 -14.66 -4.62 10.90
N SER A 68 -15.85 -4.28 10.36
CA SER A 68 -16.33 -4.77 9.06
C SER A 68 -15.81 -3.95 7.87
N GLY A 69 -15.20 -2.80 8.12
CA GLY A 69 -14.54 -1.99 7.09
C GLY A 69 -13.20 -2.56 6.65
N THR A 70 -12.69 -2.05 5.53
CA THR A 70 -11.38 -2.44 5.02
C THR A 70 -10.61 -1.24 4.47
N CYS A 71 -9.27 -1.30 4.61
CA CYS A 71 -8.37 -0.30 4.04
C CYS A 71 -8.17 -0.54 2.53
N ALA A 72 -7.76 0.50 1.82
CA ALA A 72 -7.50 0.45 0.38
C ALA A 72 -6.48 -0.63 0.01
N GLU A 73 -5.41 -0.75 0.77
CA GLU A 73 -4.33 -1.70 0.55
C GLU A 73 -4.86 -3.14 0.61
N ARG A 74 -5.66 -3.46 1.63
CA ARG A 74 -6.26 -4.81 1.76
C ARG A 74 -7.29 -5.08 0.68
N THR A 75 -8.07 -4.09 0.29
CA THR A 75 -9.00 -4.22 -0.84
C THR A 75 -8.24 -4.59 -2.11
N ALA A 76 -7.16 -3.89 -2.44
CA ALA A 76 -6.36 -4.16 -3.63
C ALA A 76 -5.64 -5.52 -3.55
N LEU A 77 -4.96 -5.81 -2.43
CA LEU A 77 -4.18 -7.03 -2.25
C LEU A 77 -5.05 -8.29 -2.26
N PHE A 78 -6.20 -8.27 -1.58
CA PHE A 78 -7.11 -9.42 -1.54
C PHE A 78 -7.76 -9.65 -2.91
N TRP A 79 -8.12 -8.58 -3.62
CA TRP A 79 -8.65 -8.70 -4.96
C TRP A 79 -7.61 -9.25 -5.93
N ALA A 80 -6.39 -8.75 -5.88
CA ALA A 80 -5.28 -9.27 -6.68
C ALA A 80 -5.05 -10.76 -6.43
N SER A 81 -5.00 -11.18 -5.16
CA SER A 81 -4.83 -12.59 -4.79
C SER A 81 -6.01 -13.47 -5.23
N ALA A 82 -7.23 -12.94 -5.22
CA ALA A 82 -8.42 -13.69 -5.66
C ALA A 82 -8.45 -13.88 -7.18
N GLN A 83 -7.99 -12.89 -7.95
CA GLN A 83 -7.99 -12.96 -9.42
C GLN A 83 -6.75 -13.69 -9.97
N TRP A 84 -5.60 -13.49 -9.36
CA TRP A 84 -4.30 -14.05 -9.80
C TRP A 84 -3.56 -14.67 -8.61
N PRO A 85 -4.02 -15.84 -8.09
CA PRO A 85 -3.51 -16.42 -6.84
C PRO A 85 -2.02 -16.80 -6.89
N ASP A 86 -1.47 -17.05 -8.09
CA ASP A 86 -0.10 -17.50 -8.28
C ASP A 86 0.83 -16.44 -8.88
N VAL A 87 0.34 -15.19 -9.02
CA VAL A 87 1.12 -14.10 -9.61
C VAL A 87 1.70 -13.21 -8.50
N PRO A 88 3.04 -13.06 -8.45
CA PRO A 88 3.69 -12.19 -7.48
C PRO A 88 3.32 -10.71 -7.65
N ILE A 89 3.47 -9.95 -6.58
CA ILE A 89 3.39 -8.49 -6.60
C ILE A 89 4.78 -7.91 -6.81
N ASP A 90 4.90 -6.98 -7.75
CA ASP A 90 6.14 -6.29 -8.05
C ASP A 90 6.22 -4.91 -7.38
N LYS A 91 5.08 -4.28 -7.04
CA LYS A 91 5.07 -2.95 -6.42
C LYS A 91 3.70 -2.65 -5.80
N LEU A 92 3.71 -1.91 -4.69
CA LEU A 92 2.52 -1.33 -4.07
C LEU A 92 2.72 0.18 -3.93
N LEU A 93 1.72 0.97 -4.34
CA LEU A 93 1.70 2.41 -4.19
C LEU A 93 0.43 2.85 -3.47
N ILE A 94 0.55 3.76 -2.50
CA ILE A 94 -0.53 4.24 -1.66
C ILE A 94 -0.61 5.76 -1.72
N VAL A 95 -1.82 6.30 -1.86
CA VAL A 95 -2.13 7.73 -1.79
C VAL A 95 -3.30 7.96 -0.84
N ALA A 96 -3.42 9.18 -0.31
CA ALA A 96 -4.62 9.58 0.43
C ALA A 96 -5.01 11.03 0.14
N ILE A 97 -6.30 11.27 0.20
CA ILE A 97 -6.92 12.60 0.10
C ILE A 97 -7.92 12.79 1.23
N ASN A 98 -8.04 14.01 1.72
CA ASN A 98 -9.04 14.42 2.68
C ASN A 98 -9.72 15.71 2.19
N ASP A 99 -10.51 16.37 3.03
CA ASP A 99 -11.21 17.61 2.68
C ASP A 99 -10.25 18.76 2.25
N GLY A 100 -8.99 18.71 2.68
CA GLY A 100 -7.93 19.65 2.28
C GLY A 100 -7.16 19.27 1.02
N GLY A 101 -7.49 18.14 0.38
CA GLY A 101 -6.77 17.61 -0.80
C GLY A 101 -5.79 16.49 -0.46
N ARG A 102 -4.68 16.40 -1.22
CA ARG A 102 -3.62 15.39 -0.97
C ARG A 102 -3.01 15.57 0.42
N VAL A 103 -2.95 14.49 1.19
CA VAL A 103 -2.26 14.53 2.48
C VAL A 103 -0.74 14.59 2.29
N PRO A 104 0.01 15.27 3.17
CA PRO A 104 1.47 15.37 3.02
C PRO A 104 2.20 14.04 3.23
N PHE A 105 1.60 13.12 3.99
CA PHE A 105 2.16 11.81 4.30
C PHE A 105 1.07 10.76 4.46
N ILE A 106 1.33 9.55 3.97
CA ILE A 106 0.49 8.37 4.15
C ILE A 106 1.36 7.17 4.51
N SER A 107 0.84 6.30 5.37
CA SER A 107 1.48 5.03 5.72
C SER A 107 0.41 3.97 5.98
N PRO A 108 0.63 2.70 5.64
CA PRO A 108 -0.32 1.63 5.90
C PRO A 108 -0.49 1.39 7.41
N CYS A 109 -1.71 1.10 7.83
CA CYS A 109 -1.99 0.72 9.21
C CYS A 109 -1.38 -0.66 9.56
N GLY A 110 -1.38 -1.02 10.84
CA GLY A 110 -0.79 -2.29 11.29
C GLY A 110 -1.38 -3.53 10.63
N SER A 111 -2.70 -3.57 10.44
CA SER A 111 -3.37 -4.68 9.74
C SER A 111 -2.95 -4.79 8.29
N CYS A 112 -2.78 -3.65 7.59
CA CYS A 112 -2.29 -3.64 6.22
C CYS A 112 -0.83 -4.08 6.15
N ARG A 113 0.01 -3.66 7.08
CA ARG A 113 1.41 -4.11 7.16
C ARG A 113 1.52 -5.62 7.34
N GLN A 114 0.62 -6.23 8.13
CA GLN A 114 0.55 -7.67 8.30
C GLN A 114 0.18 -8.38 6.98
N VAL A 115 -0.79 -7.88 6.24
CA VAL A 115 -1.19 -8.44 4.93
C VAL A 115 -0.08 -8.27 3.90
N ILE A 116 0.62 -7.12 3.89
CA ILE A 116 1.78 -6.87 3.05
C ILE A 116 2.91 -7.87 3.37
N MET A 117 3.19 -8.11 4.65
CA MET A 117 4.17 -9.09 5.10
C MET A 117 3.83 -10.50 4.59
N GLU A 118 2.59 -10.95 4.75
CA GLU A 118 2.13 -12.26 4.27
C GLU A 118 2.30 -12.40 2.76
N THR A 119 1.91 -11.37 2.01
CA THR A 119 2.04 -11.35 0.55
C THR A 119 3.50 -11.43 0.11
N ALA A 120 4.40 -10.67 0.76
CA ALA A 120 5.83 -10.70 0.49
C ALA A 120 6.47 -12.06 0.85
N THR A 121 6.05 -12.67 1.96
CA THR A 121 6.55 -13.98 2.38
C THR A 121 6.11 -15.09 1.43
N ARG A 122 4.92 -14.96 0.88
CA ARG A 122 4.33 -15.93 -0.05
C ARG A 122 5.09 -16.03 -1.37
N PHE A 123 5.67 -14.94 -1.85
CA PHE A 123 6.39 -14.87 -3.12
C PHE A 123 7.81 -14.31 -2.94
N HIS A 124 7.93 -12.98 -2.87
CA HIS A 124 9.16 -12.24 -2.64
C HIS A 124 8.84 -10.84 -2.11
N PRO A 125 9.80 -10.17 -1.44
CA PRO A 125 9.64 -8.77 -1.07
C PRO A 125 9.47 -7.89 -2.32
N PHE A 126 8.72 -6.80 -2.15
CA PHE A 126 8.47 -5.82 -3.20
C PHE A 126 8.58 -4.40 -2.64
N PRO A 127 8.91 -3.41 -3.48
CA PRO A 127 8.94 -2.03 -3.07
C PRO A 127 7.55 -1.47 -2.80
N ILE A 128 7.50 -0.54 -1.83
CA ILE A 128 6.30 0.22 -1.50
C ILE A 128 6.58 1.72 -1.62
N LEU A 129 5.64 2.44 -2.27
CA LEU A 129 5.66 3.88 -2.42
C LEU A 129 4.54 4.50 -1.58
N LEU A 130 4.91 5.35 -0.64
CA LEU A 130 4.01 6.11 0.22
C LEU A 130 3.94 7.54 -0.31
N CYS A 131 2.96 7.79 -1.22
CA CYS A 131 2.89 9.03 -1.98
C CYS A 131 2.12 10.12 -1.24
N GLY A 132 2.86 11.07 -0.67
CA GLY A 132 2.33 12.33 -0.18
C GLY A 132 2.07 13.34 -1.29
N GLY A 133 1.57 14.54 -0.91
CA GLY A 133 1.28 15.62 -1.87
C GLY A 133 2.53 16.24 -2.49
N GLU A 134 3.64 16.30 -1.75
CA GLU A 134 4.88 16.94 -2.20
C GLU A 134 6.02 15.96 -2.42
N GLN A 135 6.04 14.87 -1.67
CA GLN A 135 7.11 13.88 -1.74
C GLN A 135 6.59 12.47 -1.50
N THR A 136 7.31 11.51 -2.05
CA THR A 136 7.03 10.08 -1.93
C THR A 136 8.15 9.42 -1.13
N ILE A 137 7.80 8.61 -0.13
CA ILE A 137 8.74 7.72 0.53
C ILE A 137 8.75 6.40 -0.24
N TYR A 138 9.94 5.99 -0.67
CA TYR A 138 10.20 4.72 -1.33
C TYR A 138 10.94 3.78 -0.36
N ILE A 139 10.38 2.60 -0.15
CA ILE A 139 10.98 1.53 0.67
C ILE A 139 11.09 0.30 -0.22
N ASP A 140 12.32 -0.19 -0.41
CA ASP A 140 12.62 -1.29 -1.35
C ASP A 140 12.07 -2.64 -0.87
N ASP A 141 12.12 -2.89 0.41
CA ASP A 141 11.57 -4.11 1.04
C ASP A 141 10.40 -3.77 1.96
N CYS A 142 9.20 -4.04 1.50
CA CYS A 142 7.96 -3.75 2.24
C CYS A 142 7.87 -4.41 3.62
N ARG A 143 8.61 -5.51 3.87
CA ARG A 143 8.64 -6.20 5.18
C ARG A 143 9.25 -5.33 6.28
N LEU A 144 10.09 -4.36 5.91
CA LEU A 144 10.70 -3.42 6.87
C LEU A 144 9.67 -2.49 7.53
N LEU A 145 8.45 -2.42 7.01
CA LEU A 145 7.34 -1.70 7.65
C LEU A 145 6.76 -2.42 8.88
N LEU A 146 7.10 -3.69 9.08
CA LEU A 146 6.65 -4.49 10.22
C LEU A 146 7.83 -5.24 10.87
N PRO A 147 8.72 -4.54 11.58
CA PRO A 147 9.82 -5.16 12.28
C PRO A 147 9.34 -6.26 13.24
N PHE A 148 10.00 -7.42 13.21
CA PHE A 148 9.61 -8.60 14.00
C PHE A 148 8.17 -9.06 13.71
N GLY A 149 7.69 -8.84 12.48
CA GLY A 149 6.35 -9.24 12.05
C GLY A 149 6.16 -10.75 12.07
N PHE A 150 4.93 -11.19 12.32
CA PHE A 150 4.56 -12.59 12.24
C PHE A 150 4.39 -13.00 10.76
N ASP A 151 5.09 -14.04 10.33
CA ASP A 151 5.11 -14.51 8.93
C ASP A 151 4.66 -15.97 8.75
N GLY A 152 4.25 -16.62 9.83
CA GLY A 152 3.79 -18.01 9.79
C GLY A 152 4.90 -19.05 9.66
N SER A 153 6.18 -18.67 9.67
CA SER A 153 7.31 -19.62 9.53
C SER A 153 7.38 -20.67 10.64
N ALA A 154 6.69 -20.44 11.76
CA ALA A 154 6.60 -21.36 12.88
C ALA A 154 5.31 -22.22 12.90
N LEU A 155 4.43 -22.13 11.90
CA LEU A 155 3.16 -22.86 11.83
C LEU A 155 3.28 -24.24 11.17
#